data_77610f3ef3cef86ef418aa32c60c3d73
#
_entry.id   77610f3ef3cef86ef418aa32c60c3d73
#
_cell.length_a   1.000
_cell.length_b   1.000
_cell.length_c   1.000
_cell.angle_alpha   90.00
_cell.angle_beta   90.00
_cell.angle_gamma   90.00
#
_symmetry.space_group_name_H-M   'P 1'
#
loop_
_entity.id
_entity.type
_entity.pdbx_description
1 polymer ?
#
loop_
_entity_poly.entity_id
_entity_poly.type
_entity_poly.pdbx_seq_one_letter_code
_entity_poly.pdbx_strand_id
1 'polypeptide(L)'
;HLTELRVRGDAARAQVLQFHNGGKFVDGTAMKRFSLTHESCRTGVSETRDSRQDVILTMFGEMLETVTANEPTPILTSKLPDCHYKRHLEANSVVMFSLVPIRNASGMSVIGCLSMEWCSWMKADAVVEEDIIPMMKEKRRYIEAELASQTT
;
A
#
# COMPACT_ATOMS: atom_id res chain seq x y z
N HIS A 1 -12.65 5.98 -5.74
CA HIS A 1 -12.30 4.55 -5.63
C HIS A 1 -11.76 4.19 -4.25
N LEU A 2 -10.86 5.00 -3.70
CA LEU A 2 -10.26 4.70 -2.39
C LEU A 2 -11.27 4.77 -1.26
N THR A 3 -12.14 5.78 -1.24
CA THR A 3 -13.16 5.90 -0.20
C THR A 3 -14.13 4.74 -0.24
N GLU A 4 -14.58 4.35 -1.43
CA GLU A 4 -15.46 3.18 -1.58
C GLU A 4 -14.78 1.90 -1.09
N LEU A 5 -13.52 1.69 -1.45
CA LEU A 5 -12.73 0.54 -1.02
C LEU A 5 -12.61 0.51 0.52
N ARG A 6 -12.26 1.66 1.10
CA ARG A 6 -12.13 1.80 2.55
C ARG A 6 -13.44 1.49 3.29
N VAL A 7 -14.53 2.04 2.82
CA VAL A 7 -15.85 1.85 3.45
C VAL A 7 -16.32 0.40 3.32
N ARG A 8 -16.20 -0.20 2.14
CA ARG A 8 -16.61 -1.59 1.91
C ARG A 8 -15.78 -2.57 2.73
N GLY A 9 -14.49 -2.31 2.89
CA GLY A 9 -13.60 -3.15 3.69
C GLY A 9 -13.61 -2.84 5.18
N ASP A 10 -14.35 -1.81 5.58
CA ASP A 10 -14.36 -1.30 6.96
C ASP A 10 -12.93 -1.03 7.48
N ALA A 11 -12.09 -0.49 6.60
CA ALA A 11 -10.71 -0.20 6.91
C ALA A 11 -10.54 1.22 7.47
N ALA A 12 -9.40 1.45 8.11
CA ALA A 12 -9.03 2.77 8.62
C ALA A 12 -8.51 3.67 7.49
N ARG A 13 -7.73 3.09 6.56
CA ARG A 13 -7.15 3.81 5.43
C ARG A 13 -7.19 2.97 4.17
N ALA A 14 -7.31 3.64 3.01
CA ALA A 14 -7.03 3.06 1.71
C ALA A 14 -6.12 4.03 0.97
N GLN A 15 -5.07 3.54 0.30
CA GLN A 15 -3.97 4.37 -0.17
C GLN A 15 -3.40 3.89 -1.50
N VAL A 16 -2.86 4.85 -2.27
CA VAL A 16 -2.01 4.57 -3.43
C VAL A 16 -0.61 5.05 -3.12
N LEU A 17 0.35 4.15 -3.20
CA LEU A 17 1.78 4.43 -3.08
C LEU A 17 2.40 4.29 -4.47
N GLN A 18 3.16 5.29 -4.92
CA GLN A 18 3.80 5.26 -6.23
C GLN A 18 5.31 5.24 -6.08
N PHE A 19 5.95 4.40 -6.90
CA PHE A 19 7.40 4.28 -6.93
C PHE A 19 7.99 5.33 -7.86
N HIS A 20 9.12 5.88 -7.48
CA HIS A 20 9.82 6.88 -8.29
C HIS A 20 11.32 6.81 -8.01
N ASN A 21 12.13 7.46 -8.85
CA ASN A 21 13.55 7.56 -8.64
C ASN A 21 13.85 8.70 -7.68
N GLY A 22 14.76 8.45 -6.72
CA GLY A 22 15.07 9.41 -5.67
C GLY A 22 16.54 9.84 -5.62
N GLY A 23 17.31 9.61 -6.68
CA GLY A 23 18.73 9.90 -6.72
C GLY A 23 19.56 8.65 -6.97
N LYS A 24 20.84 8.68 -6.61
CA LYS A 24 21.75 7.55 -6.82
C LYS A 24 22.54 7.23 -5.56
N PHE A 25 22.86 5.95 -5.38
CA PHE A 25 23.83 5.52 -4.39
C PHE A 25 25.23 5.91 -4.83
N VAL A 26 26.20 5.79 -3.91
CA VAL A 26 27.61 6.13 -4.16
C VAL A 26 28.17 5.34 -5.34
N ASP A 27 27.73 4.10 -5.55
CA ASP A 27 28.16 3.24 -6.66
C ASP A 27 27.48 3.59 -8.00
N GLY A 28 26.64 4.60 -8.04
CA GLY A 28 25.93 5.02 -9.24
C GLY A 28 24.59 4.33 -9.48
N THR A 29 24.23 3.33 -8.68
CA THR A 29 22.92 2.65 -8.78
C THR A 29 21.79 3.60 -8.40
N ALA A 30 20.73 3.63 -9.19
CA ALA A 30 19.57 4.47 -8.91
C ALA A 30 18.87 4.02 -7.63
N MET A 31 18.60 4.98 -6.73
CA MET A 31 17.76 4.75 -5.56
C MET A 31 16.29 4.76 -5.98
N LYS A 32 15.57 3.70 -5.61
CA LYS A 32 14.12 3.67 -5.75
C LYS A 32 13.49 4.18 -4.46
N ARG A 33 12.46 5.00 -4.62
CA ARG A 33 11.68 5.56 -3.51
C ARG A 33 10.20 5.33 -3.76
N PHE A 34 9.41 5.44 -2.72
CA PHE A 34 7.96 5.53 -2.87
C PHE A 34 7.43 6.77 -2.15
N SER A 35 6.30 7.24 -2.62
CA SER A 35 5.55 8.31 -1.96
C SER A 35 4.07 7.98 -1.97
N LEU A 36 3.40 8.34 -0.87
CA LEU A 36 1.95 8.27 -0.77
C LEU A 36 1.38 9.39 -1.64
N THR A 37 0.64 9.03 -2.67
CA THR A 37 0.07 10.01 -3.60
C THR A 37 -1.42 10.23 -3.39
N HIS A 38 -2.13 9.21 -2.89
CA HIS A 38 -3.57 9.30 -2.62
C HIS A 38 -3.91 8.53 -1.36
N GLU A 39 -4.75 9.12 -0.51
CA GLU A 39 -5.15 8.50 0.74
C GLU A 39 -6.61 8.85 1.06
N SER A 40 -7.37 7.85 1.53
CA SER A 40 -8.68 8.02 2.13
C SER A 40 -8.63 7.49 3.54
N CYS A 41 -8.90 8.34 4.53
CA CYS A 41 -8.88 7.98 5.95
C CYS A 41 -10.29 8.01 6.53
N ARG A 42 -10.53 7.09 7.48
CA ARG A 42 -11.72 7.14 8.32
C ARG A 42 -11.64 8.37 9.24
N THR A 43 -12.78 8.98 9.52
CA THR A 43 -12.86 10.09 10.48
C THR A 43 -12.25 9.67 11.81
N GLY A 44 -11.36 10.50 12.34
CA GLY A 44 -10.63 10.23 13.59
C GLY A 44 -9.34 9.41 13.44
N VAL A 45 -9.05 8.91 12.25
CA VAL A 45 -7.80 8.21 11.95
C VAL A 45 -6.82 9.20 11.34
N SER A 46 -5.59 9.24 11.85
CA SER A 46 -4.56 10.16 11.37
C SER A 46 -4.09 9.81 9.97
N GLU A 47 -3.82 10.84 9.16
CA GLU A 47 -3.19 10.69 7.87
C GLU A 47 -1.73 10.27 8.02
N THR A 48 -1.21 9.53 7.03
CA THR A 48 0.18 9.07 7.04
C THR A 48 1.02 9.77 5.96
N ARG A 49 0.45 10.78 5.32
CA ARG A 49 1.08 11.46 4.18
C ARG A 49 2.50 11.94 4.48
N ASP A 50 2.70 12.61 5.61
CA ASP A 50 3.99 13.21 5.93
C ASP A 50 5.08 12.18 6.19
N SER A 51 4.73 11.02 6.74
CA SER A 51 5.68 9.95 7.04
C SER A 51 5.96 9.02 5.86
N ARG A 52 5.27 9.22 4.73
CA ARG A 52 5.33 8.34 3.55
C ARG A 52 5.66 9.13 2.29
N GLN A 53 6.64 10.04 2.37
CA GLN A 53 7.14 10.78 1.22
C GLN A 53 8.62 10.47 1.03
N ASP A 54 9.01 10.20 -0.21
CA ASP A 54 10.41 9.94 -0.59
C ASP A 54 11.08 8.85 0.25
N VAL A 55 10.34 7.80 0.58
CA VAL A 55 10.85 6.69 1.39
C VAL A 55 11.69 5.75 0.53
N ILE A 56 12.90 5.44 0.99
CA ILE A 56 13.80 4.53 0.27
C ILE A 56 13.24 3.10 0.34
N LEU A 57 12.96 2.50 -0.83
CA LEU A 57 12.32 1.18 -0.92
C LEU A 57 13.09 0.08 -0.25
N THR A 58 14.43 0.13 -0.27
CA THR A 58 15.27 -0.91 0.34
C THR A 58 15.10 -1.00 1.86
N MET A 59 14.59 0.06 2.50
CA MET A 59 14.26 0.02 3.93
C MET A 59 12.97 -0.76 4.21
N PHE A 60 12.16 -0.99 3.19
CA PHE A 60 10.87 -1.67 3.29
C PHE A 60 10.84 -2.91 2.40
N GLY A 61 11.89 -3.74 2.48
CA GLY A 61 12.01 -4.96 1.68
C GLY A 61 10.83 -5.91 1.86
N GLU A 62 10.29 -6.03 3.07
CA GLU A 62 9.15 -6.88 3.37
C GLU A 62 7.87 -6.39 2.69
N MET A 63 7.72 -5.07 2.55
CA MET A 63 6.62 -4.50 1.77
C MET A 63 6.72 -4.94 0.30
N LEU A 64 7.93 -4.86 -0.28
CA LEU A 64 8.18 -5.27 -1.66
C LEU A 64 7.90 -6.76 -1.86
N GLU A 65 8.32 -7.61 -0.93
CA GLU A 65 8.02 -9.05 -0.99
C GLU A 65 6.52 -9.32 -0.99
N THR A 66 5.77 -8.60 -0.13
CA THR A 66 4.32 -8.72 -0.04
C THR A 66 3.67 -8.29 -1.36
N VAL A 67 4.11 -7.18 -1.93
CA VAL A 67 3.59 -6.66 -3.20
C VAL A 67 3.87 -7.63 -4.35
N THR A 68 5.08 -8.21 -4.40
CA THR A 68 5.45 -9.14 -5.47
C THR A 68 4.73 -10.48 -5.38
N ALA A 69 4.19 -10.84 -4.22
CA ALA A 69 3.33 -12.01 -4.08
C ALA A 69 2.04 -11.90 -4.90
N ASN A 70 1.65 -10.69 -5.28
CA ASN A 70 0.54 -10.39 -6.20
C ASN A 70 -0.85 -10.84 -5.70
N GLU A 71 -0.98 -11.16 -4.43
CA GLU A 71 -2.25 -11.52 -3.79
C GLU A 71 -2.50 -10.57 -2.62
N PRO A 72 -3.64 -9.84 -2.60
CA PRO A 72 -3.94 -8.89 -1.53
C PRO A 72 -4.52 -9.57 -0.29
N THR A 73 -3.91 -10.68 0.13
CA THR A 73 -4.33 -11.37 1.36
C THR A 73 -4.02 -10.50 2.57
N PRO A 74 -5.01 -10.22 3.44
CA PRO A 74 -4.75 -9.45 4.65
C PRO A 74 -3.70 -10.11 5.54
N ILE A 75 -2.76 -9.31 6.04
CA ILE A 75 -1.65 -9.76 6.86
C ILE A 75 -1.67 -8.99 8.18
N LEU A 76 -1.60 -9.72 9.30
CA LEU A 76 -1.45 -9.09 10.61
C LEU A 76 -0.04 -8.51 10.74
N THR A 77 0.05 -7.25 11.16
CA THR A 77 1.34 -6.57 11.35
C THR A 77 2.24 -7.34 12.31
N SER A 78 1.66 -7.97 13.35
CA SER A 78 2.38 -8.77 14.32
C SER A 78 3.09 -10.00 13.71
N LYS A 79 2.68 -10.43 12.53
CA LYS A 79 3.27 -11.59 11.83
C LYS A 79 4.53 -11.23 11.04
N LEU A 80 4.79 -9.95 10.83
CA LEU A 80 6.00 -9.52 10.14
C LEU A 80 7.23 -9.75 11.03
N PRO A 81 8.40 -10.05 10.43
CA PRO A 81 9.65 -10.06 11.19
C PRO A 81 9.97 -8.66 11.71
N ASP A 82 10.82 -8.55 12.72
CA ASP A 82 11.27 -7.24 13.21
C ASP A 82 12.08 -6.54 12.12
N CYS A 83 11.55 -5.43 11.62
CA CYS A 83 12.11 -4.68 10.49
C CYS A 83 11.58 -3.25 10.49
N HIS A 84 12.17 -2.40 9.66
CA HIS A 84 11.74 -1.00 9.53
C HIS A 84 10.27 -0.89 9.12
N TYR A 85 9.82 -1.73 8.19
CA TYR A 85 8.45 -1.72 7.73
C TYR A 85 7.46 -2.03 8.85
N LYS A 86 7.73 -3.06 9.65
CA LYS A 86 6.88 -3.41 10.79
C LYS A 86 6.80 -2.26 11.79
N ARG A 87 7.94 -1.67 12.15
CA ARG A 87 7.97 -0.54 13.09
C ARG A 87 7.22 0.66 12.56
N HIS A 88 7.32 0.93 11.25
CA HIS A 88 6.58 2.00 10.60
C HIS A 88 5.06 1.77 10.68
N LEU A 89 4.61 0.55 10.40
CA LEU A 89 3.19 0.19 10.50
C LEU A 89 2.69 0.33 11.94
N GLU A 90 3.46 -0.16 12.92
CA GLU A 90 3.11 -0.05 14.33
C GLU A 90 3.05 1.40 14.79
N ALA A 91 3.99 2.25 14.33
CA ALA A 91 4.00 3.68 14.65
C ALA A 91 2.76 4.40 14.11
N ASN A 92 2.13 3.87 13.06
CA ASN A 92 0.89 4.40 12.49
C ASN A 92 -0.34 3.61 12.96
N SER A 93 -0.20 2.82 14.03
CA SER A 93 -1.27 2.05 14.66
C SER A 93 -1.90 0.99 13.73
N VAL A 94 -1.18 0.52 12.74
CA VAL A 94 -1.69 -0.48 11.80
C VAL A 94 -1.57 -1.88 12.42
N VAL A 95 -2.70 -2.56 12.60
CA VAL A 95 -2.74 -3.92 13.13
C VAL A 95 -2.86 -4.98 12.04
N MET A 96 -3.39 -4.60 10.89
CA MET A 96 -3.53 -5.47 9.72
C MET A 96 -3.49 -4.64 8.45
N PHE A 97 -2.95 -5.19 7.38
CA PHE A 97 -2.85 -4.51 6.10
C PHE A 97 -2.99 -5.49 4.94
N SER A 98 -3.30 -4.96 3.77
CA SER A 98 -3.36 -5.71 2.53
C SER A 98 -2.75 -4.87 1.41
N LEU A 99 -1.93 -5.48 0.56
CA LEU A 99 -1.24 -4.82 -0.54
C LEU A 99 -1.46 -5.58 -1.85
N VAL A 100 -1.61 -4.84 -2.94
CA VAL A 100 -1.61 -5.42 -4.28
C VAL A 100 -0.81 -4.49 -5.21
N PRO A 101 -0.01 -5.05 -6.14
CA PRO A 101 0.78 -4.21 -7.03
C PRO A 101 -0.08 -3.43 -8.02
N ILE A 102 0.37 -2.22 -8.35
CA ILE A 102 -0.15 -1.40 -9.44
C ILE A 102 0.87 -1.48 -10.57
N ARG A 103 0.42 -1.84 -11.77
CA ARG A 103 1.28 -2.00 -12.94
C ARG A 103 1.06 -0.88 -13.93
N ASN A 104 2.07 -0.62 -14.76
CA ASN A 104 1.96 0.36 -15.85
C ASN A 104 1.00 -0.16 -16.94
N ALA A 105 0.72 0.68 -17.96
CA ALA A 105 -0.22 0.37 -19.00
C ALA A 105 0.09 -0.91 -19.77
N SER A 106 1.38 -1.25 -19.93
CA SER A 106 1.81 -2.49 -20.59
C SER A 106 1.65 -3.73 -19.70
N GLY A 107 1.47 -3.55 -18.39
CA GLY A 107 1.45 -4.64 -17.41
C GLY A 107 2.82 -5.23 -17.10
N MET A 108 3.88 -4.69 -17.68
CA MET A 108 5.24 -5.23 -17.58
C MET A 108 5.97 -4.82 -16.30
N SER A 109 5.64 -3.64 -15.75
CA SER A 109 6.35 -3.08 -14.60
C SER A 109 5.41 -2.72 -13.47
N VAL A 110 5.82 -3.01 -12.24
CA VAL A 110 5.15 -2.55 -11.02
C VAL A 110 5.57 -1.11 -10.77
N ILE A 111 4.60 -0.20 -10.74
CA ILE A 111 4.83 1.23 -10.54
C ILE A 111 4.40 1.74 -9.18
N GLY A 112 3.84 0.88 -8.35
CA GLY A 112 3.38 1.21 -7.02
C GLY A 112 2.55 0.11 -6.42
N CYS A 113 1.75 0.46 -5.42
CA CYS A 113 0.81 -0.49 -4.82
C CYS A 113 -0.45 0.20 -4.32
N LEU A 114 -1.54 -0.55 -4.28
CA LEU A 114 -2.77 -0.21 -3.60
C LEU A 114 -2.73 -0.86 -2.22
N SER A 115 -3.02 -0.10 -1.18
CA SER A 115 -2.96 -0.54 0.21
C SER A 115 -4.27 -0.30 0.93
N MET A 116 -4.64 -1.23 1.80
CA MET A 116 -5.66 -1.04 2.83
C MET A 116 -5.05 -1.32 4.20
N GLU A 117 -5.44 -0.52 5.19
CA GLU A 117 -4.94 -0.66 6.56
C GLU A 117 -6.08 -0.64 7.57
N TRP A 118 -5.98 -1.52 8.55
CA TRP A 118 -6.90 -1.59 9.69
C TRP A 118 -6.12 -1.23 10.95
N CYS A 119 -6.68 -0.31 11.74
CA CYS A 119 -6.05 0.18 12.97
C CYS A 119 -6.79 -0.29 14.23
N SER A 120 -7.85 -1.05 14.07
CA SER A 120 -8.67 -1.59 15.15
C SER A 120 -8.65 -3.12 15.11
N TRP A 121 -8.34 -3.75 16.24
CA TRP A 121 -8.38 -5.22 16.35
C TRP A 121 -9.77 -5.77 16.06
N MET A 122 -10.82 -5.07 16.55
CA MET A 122 -12.20 -5.50 16.32
C MET A 122 -12.53 -5.51 14.83
N LYS A 123 -12.14 -4.46 14.11
CA LYS A 123 -12.36 -4.36 12.66
C LYS A 123 -11.54 -5.40 11.89
N ALA A 124 -10.28 -5.59 12.28
CA ALA A 124 -9.41 -6.57 11.66
C ALA A 124 -9.95 -8.00 11.82
N ASP A 125 -10.41 -8.33 13.01
CA ASP A 125 -10.97 -9.66 13.30
C ASP A 125 -12.24 -9.95 12.49
N ALA A 126 -12.99 -8.91 12.13
CA ALA A 126 -14.25 -9.04 11.37
C ALA A 126 -14.02 -9.16 9.86
N VAL A 127 -12.79 -8.98 9.37
CA VAL A 127 -12.47 -9.03 7.94
C VAL A 127 -12.56 -10.45 7.41
N VAL A 128 -13.23 -10.60 6.25
CA VAL A 128 -13.33 -11.87 5.51
C VAL A 128 -12.45 -11.74 4.28
N GLU A 129 -11.40 -12.57 4.19
CA GLU A 129 -10.43 -12.51 3.08
C GLU A 129 -11.08 -12.64 1.72
N GLU A 130 -12.06 -13.53 1.58
CA GLU A 130 -12.79 -13.78 0.34
C GLU A 130 -13.53 -12.54 -0.17
N ASP A 131 -13.84 -11.59 0.72
CA ASP A 131 -14.46 -10.32 0.33
C ASP A 131 -13.40 -9.28 -0.06
N ILE A 132 -12.26 -9.25 0.64
CA ILE A 132 -11.21 -8.26 0.45
C ILE A 132 -10.44 -8.49 -0.85
N ILE A 133 -10.05 -9.72 -1.13
CA ILE A 133 -9.19 -10.04 -2.29
C ILE A 133 -9.83 -9.61 -3.61
N PRO A 134 -11.09 -10.00 -3.93
CA PRO A 134 -11.70 -9.58 -5.19
C PRO A 134 -11.90 -8.07 -5.26
N MET A 135 -12.27 -7.44 -4.16
CA MET A 135 -12.53 -6.01 -4.09
C MET A 135 -11.27 -5.20 -4.39
N MET A 136 -10.14 -5.58 -3.81
CA MET A 136 -8.87 -4.91 -4.09
C MET A 136 -8.41 -5.12 -5.54
N LYS A 137 -8.58 -6.32 -6.08
CA LYS A 137 -8.25 -6.61 -7.48
C LYS A 137 -9.10 -5.79 -8.45
N GLU A 138 -10.39 -5.62 -8.16
CA GLU A 138 -11.29 -4.78 -8.95
C GLU A 138 -10.84 -3.32 -8.93
N LYS A 139 -10.64 -2.76 -7.74
CA LYS A 139 -10.25 -1.35 -7.59
C LYS A 139 -8.87 -1.07 -8.18
N ARG A 140 -7.95 -2.01 -8.10
CA ARG A 140 -6.65 -1.90 -8.75
C ARG A 140 -6.78 -1.61 -10.24
N ARG A 141 -7.67 -2.31 -10.94
CA ARG A 141 -7.88 -2.12 -12.37
C ARG A 141 -8.30 -0.69 -12.71
N TYR A 142 -9.24 -0.14 -11.94
CA TYR A 142 -9.72 1.23 -12.15
C TYR A 142 -8.62 2.25 -11.88
N ILE A 143 -7.85 2.04 -10.81
CA ILE A 143 -6.76 2.94 -10.43
C ILE A 143 -5.64 2.87 -11.48
N GLU A 144 -5.28 1.68 -11.95
CA GLU A 144 -4.30 1.52 -13.03
C GLU A 144 -4.72 2.28 -14.29
N ALA A 145 -5.99 2.18 -14.67
CA ALA A 145 -6.51 2.88 -15.84
C ALA A 145 -6.45 4.40 -15.67
N GLU A 146 -6.79 4.92 -14.51
CA GLU A 146 -6.73 6.37 -14.23
C GLU A 146 -5.28 6.87 -14.26
N LEU A 147 -4.36 6.16 -13.63
CA LEU A 147 -2.94 6.55 -13.64
C LEU A 147 -2.35 6.50 -15.04
N ALA A 148 -2.70 5.50 -15.83
CA ALA A 148 -2.25 5.40 -17.22
C ALA A 148 -2.74 6.58 -18.06
N SER A 149 -3.98 7.05 -17.85
CA SER A 149 -4.53 8.19 -18.58
C SER A 149 -3.86 9.51 -18.24
N GLN A 150 -3.29 9.63 -17.03
CA GLN A 150 -2.59 10.84 -16.58
C GLN A 150 -1.19 10.98 -17.18
N THR A 151 -0.63 9.92 -17.74
CA THR A 151 0.72 9.92 -18.29
C THR A 151 0.78 10.18 -19.82
N THR A 152 -0.37 10.36 -20.45
CA THR A 152 -0.46 10.61 -21.90
C THR A 152 -0.63 12.08 -22.26
#